data_e13e986e375d40aeadb09449d8f63747
#
_entry.id   e13e986e375d40aeadb09449d8f63747
#
_cell.length_a   1.000
_cell.length_b   1.000
_cell.length_c   1.000
_cell.angle_alpha   90.00
_cell.angle_beta   90.00
_cell.angle_gamma   90.00
#
_symmetry.space_group_name_H-M   'P 1'
#
loop_
_entity.id
_entity.type
_entity.pdbx_description
1 polymer ?
#
loop_
_entity_poly.entity_id
_entity_poly.type
_entity_poly.pdbx_seq_one_letter_code
_entity_poly.pdbx_strand_id
1 'polypeptide(L)'
;MPICDPSSSSTGAGSTKLWIIHGVAVVAAAALALGAHYYMFYRRSGEFRSRVVGIIPARFASSRFEGKPLVNILGKPMIQRTWERAKMATSLDHIVVATDDEKIADCCRGFGADVVMTSDLCRNGTERCNEALSKLDKRYDVVVNIQGDEPLIEPEIIDGIVKALQAAPDAVFSTAVTSLKPEDARDPNRVKCVVDNHGYAIYFSRGLIPFNKSGNVNPQFPYLLHLGIQSYDTKFLNIYPELPPTPLQLEEDLEQLKVLENGYKMKIVPMQVIKVEHEAHGVEVPEDVDKIENYMRERNLH
;
A
#
# COMPACT_ATOMS: atom_id res chain seq x y z
N MET A 1 58.50 -44.24 57.01
CA MET A 1 57.43 -43.43 57.64
C MET A 1 57.93 -42.02 57.67
N PRO A 2 57.31 -41.10 57.00
CA PRO A 2 56.29 -40.23 57.53
C PRO A 2 55.17 -39.97 56.50
N ILE A 3 54.10 -39.49 57.02
CA ILE A 3 52.76 -39.20 56.56
C ILE A 3 52.82 -37.89 55.72
N CYS A 4 52.23 -37.85 54.51
CA CYS A 4 51.95 -36.64 53.77
C CYS A 4 50.46 -36.27 53.88
N ASP A 5 50.16 -35.11 54.42
CA ASP A 5 48.86 -34.45 54.40
C ASP A 5 48.51 -33.91 53.00
N PRO A 6 47.28 -34.02 52.54
CA PRO A 6 46.82 -33.33 51.34
C PRO A 6 46.26 -31.97 51.70
N SER A 7 46.93 -30.92 51.25
CA SER A 7 46.47 -29.54 51.34
C SER A 7 45.28 -29.33 50.38
N SER A 8 44.19 -28.84 50.98
CA SER A 8 42.96 -28.36 50.34
C SER A 8 43.23 -27.20 49.35
N SER A 9 42.82 -27.33 48.11
CA SER A 9 42.64 -26.19 47.20
C SER A 9 41.19 -25.86 47.05
N SER A 10 40.76 -24.88 47.80
CA SER A 10 39.47 -24.19 47.61
C SER A 10 39.62 -22.96 46.75
N THR A 11 39.50 -23.06 45.44
CA THR A 11 39.35 -21.91 44.56
C THR A 11 38.58 -22.31 43.30
N GLY A 12 37.25 -22.17 43.33
CA GLY A 12 36.40 -22.45 42.16
C GLY A 12 35.01 -21.86 42.19
N ALA A 13 34.49 -21.46 43.36
CA ALA A 13 33.09 -21.08 43.50
C ALA A 13 32.79 -19.60 43.28
N GLY A 14 33.80 -18.72 43.26
CA GLY A 14 33.63 -17.27 43.08
C GLY A 14 33.50 -16.86 41.60
N SER A 15 34.23 -17.53 40.71
CA SER A 15 34.29 -17.16 39.27
C SER A 15 32.97 -17.49 38.54
N THR A 16 32.38 -18.63 38.81
CA THR A 16 31.14 -19.08 38.14
C THR A 16 29.95 -18.19 38.50
N LYS A 17 29.84 -17.74 39.74
CA LYS A 17 28.78 -16.80 40.18
C LYS A 17 28.92 -15.43 39.50
N LEU A 18 30.13 -14.94 39.30
CA LEU A 18 30.38 -13.66 38.62
C LEU A 18 29.96 -13.69 37.15
N TRP A 19 30.26 -14.79 36.44
CA TRP A 19 29.85 -14.96 35.03
C TRP A 19 28.31 -15.08 34.89
N ILE A 20 27.63 -15.77 35.81
CA ILE A 20 26.16 -15.85 35.79
C ILE A 20 25.54 -14.49 36.04
N ILE A 21 26.04 -13.71 37.00
CA ILE A 21 25.51 -12.35 37.28
C ILE A 21 25.71 -11.43 36.08
N HIS A 22 26.87 -11.46 35.42
CA HIS A 22 27.11 -10.64 34.22
C HIS A 22 26.24 -11.10 33.03
N GLY A 23 26.05 -12.41 32.84
CA GLY A 23 25.15 -12.95 31.82
C GLY A 23 23.71 -12.51 32.00
N VAL A 24 23.18 -12.60 33.23
CA VAL A 24 21.82 -12.15 33.56
C VAL A 24 21.67 -10.64 33.38
N ALA A 25 22.69 -9.83 33.77
CA ALA A 25 22.65 -8.37 33.60
C ALA A 25 22.66 -7.96 32.13
N VAL A 26 23.43 -8.63 31.26
CA VAL A 26 23.45 -8.38 29.80
C VAL A 26 22.11 -8.73 29.15
N VAL A 27 21.52 -9.87 29.52
CA VAL A 27 20.20 -10.29 29.01
C VAL A 27 19.11 -9.31 29.47
N ALA A 28 19.15 -8.89 30.74
CA ALA A 28 18.20 -7.90 31.25
C ALA A 28 18.35 -6.53 30.57
N ALA A 29 19.58 -6.06 30.32
CA ALA A 29 19.84 -4.82 29.61
C ALA A 29 19.38 -4.90 28.14
N ALA A 30 19.61 -6.02 27.45
CA ALA A 30 19.11 -6.25 26.10
C ALA A 30 17.58 -6.29 26.05
N ALA A 31 16.93 -6.95 27.00
CA ALA A 31 15.47 -6.98 27.09
C ALA A 31 14.86 -5.60 27.38
N LEU A 32 15.52 -4.78 28.24
CA LEU A 32 15.11 -3.41 28.50
C LEU A 32 15.32 -2.51 27.29
N ALA A 33 16.42 -2.67 26.56
CA ALA A 33 16.69 -1.91 25.34
C ALA A 33 15.68 -2.29 24.22
N LEU A 34 15.37 -3.56 24.05
CA LEU A 34 14.33 -4.03 23.12
C LEU A 34 12.95 -3.56 23.55
N GLY A 35 12.63 -3.61 24.84
CA GLY A 35 11.38 -3.11 25.40
C GLY A 35 11.24 -1.59 25.26
N ALA A 36 12.32 -0.83 25.49
CA ALA A 36 12.33 0.61 25.29
C ALA A 36 12.25 0.98 23.79
N HIS A 37 12.92 0.22 22.92
CA HIS A 37 12.81 0.38 21.47
C HIS A 37 11.40 0.07 20.97
N TYR A 38 10.82 -1.04 21.43
CA TYR A 38 9.42 -1.42 21.15
C TYR A 38 8.45 -0.36 21.70
N TYR A 39 8.66 0.11 22.96
CA TYR A 39 7.82 1.15 23.58
C TYR A 39 7.94 2.50 22.85
N MET A 40 9.14 2.91 22.44
CA MET A 40 9.33 4.13 21.65
C MET A 40 8.75 4.00 20.25
N PHE A 41 8.85 2.83 19.64
CA PHE A 41 8.21 2.54 18.36
C PHE A 41 6.67 2.59 18.50
N TYR A 42 6.11 1.96 19.54
CA TYR A 42 4.67 1.96 19.84
C TYR A 42 4.16 3.36 20.23
N ARG A 43 4.94 4.13 20.97
CA ARG A 43 4.58 5.50 21.36
C ARG A 43 4.69 6.49 20.19
N ARG A 44 5.58 6.24 19.23
CA ARG A 44 5.67 7.01 17.98
C ARG A 44 4.54 6.66 16.99
N SER A 45 4.00 5.47 17.03
CA SER A 45 2.82 5.09 16.25
C SER A 45 1.51 5.58 16.86
N GLY A 46 1.52 6.19 18.04
CA GLY A 46 0.34 6.67 18.76
C GLY A 46 -0.14 8.07 18.37
N GLU A 47 0.51 8.80 17.49
CA GLU A 47 -0.10 9.97 16.88
C GLU A 47 -1.18 9.51 15.89
N PHE A 48 -2.42 9.88 16.19
CA PHE A 48 -3.55 9.60 15.31
C PHE A 48 -3.28 10.23 13.94
N ARG A 49 -3.30 9.41 12.91
CA ARG A 49 -3.06 9.82 11.51
C ARG A 49 -4.26 10.62 11.01
N SER A 50 -4.31 11.91 11.32
CA SER A 50 -5.50 12.75 11.15
C SER A 50 -5.55 13.48 9.82
N ARG A 51 -4.38 13.83 9.24
CA ARG A 51 -4.32 14.61 7.99
C ARG A 51 -4.05 13.72 6.80
N VAL A 52 -4.97 13.72 5.85
CA VAL A 52 -4.96 12.83 4.70
C VAL A 52 -4.93 13.61 3.39
N VAL A 53 -3.99 13.30 2.52
CA VAL A 53 -3.95 13.84 1.15
C VAL A 53 -4.17 12.72 0.13
N GLY A 54 -5.10 12.95 -0.79
CA GLY A 54 -5.24 12.16 -2.01
C GLY A 54 -4.30 12.71 -3.09
N ILE A 55 -3.46 11.87 -3.65
CA ILE A 55 -2.60 12.22 -4.78
C ILE A 55 -3.00 11.35 -5.95
N ILE A 56 -3.29 11.99 -7.08
CA ILE A 56 -3.63 11.33 -8.34
C ILE A 56 -2.42 11.44 -9.27
N PRO A 57 -1.56 10.41 -9.35
CA PRO A 57 -0.43 10.42 -10.27
C PRO A 57 -0.93 10.29 -11.71
N ALA A 58 -0.42 11.15 -12.58
CA ALA A 58 -0.75 11.15 -14.01
C ALA A 58 0.49 11.44 -14.83
N ARG A 59 0.77 10.60 -15.85
CA ARG A 59 1.84 10.80 -16.81
C ARG A 59 1.29 10.80 -18.23
N PHE A 60 1.88 11.63 -19.10
CA PHE A 60 1.48 11.66 -20.51
C PHE A 60 2.04 10.44 -21.26
N ALA A 61 3.32 10.15 -21.06
CA ALA A 61 3.99 9.02 -21.70
C ALA A 61 3.50 7.69 -21.14
N SER A 62 2.83 6.91 -21.97
CA SER A 62 2.41 5.54 -21.68
C SER A 62 2.60 4.70 -22.94
N SER A 63 3.26 3.55 -22.81
CA SER A 63 3.54 2.66 -23.94
C SER A 63 2.28 2.04 -24.55
N ARG A 64 1.23 1.84 -23.74
CA ARG A 64 -0.04 1.22 -24.16
C ARG A 64 -1.08 2.24 -24.62
N PHE A 65 -1.09 3.43 -24.03
CA PHE A 65 -2.09 4.45 -24.30
C PHE A 65 -1.52 5.83 -23.96
N GLU A 66 -0.88 6.49 -24.97
CA GLU A 66 -0.32 7.83 -24.81
C GLU A 66 -1.41 8.87 -24.55
N GLY A 67 -1.16 9.80 -23.63
CA GLY A 67 -2.12 10.84 -23.26
C GLY A 67 -3.37 10.33 -22.56
N LYS A 68 -3.35 9.11 -22.07
CA LYS A 68 -4.46 8.43 -21.38
C LYS A 68 -5.23 9.30 -20.38
N PRO A 69 -4.61 10.11 -19.50
CA PRO A 69 -5.33 10.95 -18.54
C PRO A 69 -6.26 11.99 -19.20
N LEU A 70 -5.95 12.40 -20.42
CA LEU A 70 -6.70 13.44 -21.17
C LEU A 70 -7.77 12.87 -22.08
N VAL A 71 -7.91 11.54 -22.18
CA VAL A 71 -8.94 10.93 -23.00
C VAL A 71 -10.33 11.30 -22.48
N ASN A 72 -11.22 11.66 -23.43
CA ASN A 72 -12.59 12.02 -23.09
C ASN A 72 -13.44 10.77 -22.81
N ILE A 73 -14.17 10.82 -21.71
CA ILE A 73 -15.20 9.86 -21.32
C ILE A 73 -16.49 10.65 -21.14
N LEU A 74 -17.48 10.48 -22.00
CA LEU A 74 -18.75 11.23 -21.99
C LEU A 74 -18.53 12.74 -21.78
N GLY A 75 -17.65 13.35 -22.59
CA GLY A 75 -17.43 14.79 -22.61
C GLY A 75 -16.52 15.39 -21.53
N LYS A 76 -15.96 14.57 -20.62
CA LYS A 76 -14.99 15.01 -19.61
C LYS A 76 -13.68 14.23 -19.74
N PRO A 77 -12.50 14.85 -19.53
CA PRO A 77 -11.25 14.12 -19.41
C PRO A 77 -11.31 13.05 -18.33
N MET A 78 -10.70 11.90 -18.56
CA MET A 78 -10.68 10.79 -17.62
C MET A 78 -10.16 11.22 -16.24
N ILE A 79 -9.06 11.99 -16.20
CA ILE A 79 -8.46 12.50 -14.96
C ILE A 79 -9.44 13.41 -14.18
N GLN A 80 -10.29 14.16 -14.88
CA GLN A 80 -11.32 14.98 -14.23
C GLN A 80 -12.35 14.09 -13.55
N ARG A 81 -12.79 13.01 -14.18
CA ARG A 81 -13.75 12.06 -13.60
C ARG A 81 -13.19 11.42 -12.34
N THR A 82 -11.95 10.93 -12.39
CA THR A 82 -11.27 10.38 -11.21
C THR A 82 -11.18 11.41 -10.09
N TRP A 83 -10.81 12.65 -10.40
CA TRP A 83 -10.73 13.73 -9.42
C TRP A 83 -12.10 14.10 -8.82
N GLU A 84 -13.15 14.20 -9.63
CA GLU A 84 -14.51 14.45 -9.16
C GLU A 84 -15.00 13.35 -8.22
N ARG A 85 -14.71 12.07 -8.52
CA ARG A 85 -15.03 10.94 -7.67
C ARG A 85 -14.23 10.97 -6.35
N ALA A 86 -12.94 11.24 -6.42
CA ALA A 86 -12.09 11.37 -5.24
C ALA A 86 -12.55 12.48 -4.30
N LYS A 87 -13.07 13.59 -4.82
CA LYS A 87 -13.66 14.70 -4.01
C LYS A 87 -14.89 14.30 -3.21
N MET A 88 -15.55 13.20 -3.54
CA MET A 88 -16.69 12.70 -2.77
C MET A 88 -16.25 11.89 -1.55
N ALA A 89 -14.99 11.49 -1.46
CA ALA A 89 -14.44 10.81 -0.29
C ALA A 89 -14.39 11.76 0.92
N THR A 90 -14.84 11.27 2.08
CA THR A 90 -14.97 12.07 3.30
C THR A 90 -13.71 12.10 4.15
N SER A 91 -12.78 11.20 3.90
CA SER A 91 -11.51 11.07 4.65
C SER A 91 -10.37 11.91 4.08
N LEU A 92 -10.53 12.54 2.92
CA LEU A 92 -9.49 13.36 2.30
C LEU A 92 -9.60 14.82 2.70
N ASP A 93 -8.54 15.39 3.28
CA ASP A 93 -8.47 16.83 3.60
C ASP A 93 -8.03 17.66 2.39
N HIS A 94 -7.33 17.06 1.44
CA HIS A 94 -6.81 17.71 0.24
C HIS A 94 -6.64 16.70 -0.88
N ILE A 95 -6.79 17.14 -2.13
CA ILE A 95 -6.56 16.31 -3.31
C ILE A 95 -5.72 17.09 -4.30
N VAL A 96 -4.64 16.46 -4.78
CA VAL A 96 -3.77 17.06 -5.81
C VAL A 96 -3.56 16.08 -6.96
N VAL A 97 -3.38 16.61 -8.16
CA VAL A 97 -2.91 15.85 -9.31
C VAL A 97 -1.40 16.03 -9.42
N ALA A 98 -0.65 14.92 -9.48
CA ALA A 98 0.80 14.93 -9.61
C ALA A 98 1.19 14.51 -11.04
N THR A 99 1.79 15.40 -11.81
CA THR A 99 2.11 15.15 -13.22
C THR A 99 3.46 15.74 -13.63
N ASP A 100 4.05 15.16 -14.67
CA ASP A 100 5.27 15.64 -15.34
C ASP A 100 4.97 16.37 -16.65
N ASP A 101 3.70 16.50 -17.03
CA ASP A 101 3.29 17.06 -18.32
C ASP A 101 2.39 18.29 -18.15
N GLU A 102 2.77 19.40 -18.83
CA GLU A 102 2.03 20.66 -18.74
C GLU A 102 0.64 20.58 -19.38
N LYS A 103 0.40 19.73 -20.38
CA LYS A 103 -0.95 19.57 -20.98
C LYS A 103 -1.91 18.97 -19.97
N ILE A 104 -1.42 17.99 -19.18
CA ILE A 104 -2.22 17.41 -18.07
C ILE A 104 -2.43 18.47 -16.99
N ALA A 105 -1.37 19.20 -16.62
CA ALA A 105 -1.45 20.24 -15.61
C ALA A 105 -2.46 21.33 -15.98
N ASP A 106 -2.40 21.85 -17.21
CA ASP A 106 -3.32 22.90 -17.69
C ASP A 106 -4.76 22.40 -17.74
N CYS A 107 -4.97 21.17 -18.21
CA CYS A 107 -6.28 20.53 -18.18
C CYS A 107 -6.83 20.47 -16.76
N CYS A 108 -6.00 20.02 -15.80
CA CYS A 108 -6.39 19.89 -14.40
C CYS A 108 -6.69 21.24 -13.73
N ARG A 109 -5.85 22.24 -13.97
CA ARG A 109 -6.10 23.62 -13.51
C ARG A 109 -7.41 24.17 -14.10
N GLY A 110 -7.72 23.81 -15.36
CA GLY A 110 -8.93 24.25 -16.05
C GLY A 110 -10.23 23.80 -15.40
N PHE A 111 -10.28 22.66 -14.72
CA PHE A 111 -11.44 22.22 -13.95
C PHE A 111 -11.28 22.44 -12.44
N GLY A 112 -10.23 23.15 -12.00
CA GLY A 112 -10.06 23.61 -10.62
C GLY A 112 -9.36 22.64 -9.70
N ALA A 113 -8.60 21.68 -10.22
CA ALA A 113 -7.76 20.80 -9.40
C ALA A 113 -6.43 21.48 -9.03
N ASP A 114 -5.95 21.26 -7.82
CA ASP A 114 -4.60 21.60 -7.43
C ASP A 114 -3.61 20.64 -8.11
N VAL A 115 -2.53 21.20 -8.66
CA VAL A 115 -1.55 20.46 -9.45
C VAL A 115 -0.16 20.61 -8.84
N VAL A 116 0.55 19.52 -8.71
CA VAL A 116 1.96 19.46 -8.32
C VAL A 116 2.77 18.91 -9.50
N MET A 117 3.70 19.71 -10.03
CA MET A 117 4.63 19.26 -11.06
C MET A 117 5.69 18.34 -10.45
N THR A 118 5.86 17.17 -11.06
CA THR A 118 6.82 16.14 -10.61
C THR A 118 7.78 15.78 -11.73
N SER A 119 8.87 15.11 -11.39
CA SER A 119 9.86 14.65 -12.36
C SER A 119 9.30 13.57 -13.29
N ASP A 120 9.75 13.55 -14.52
CA ASP A 120 9.59 12.45 -15.48
C ASP A 120 10.39 11.20 -15.08
N LEU A 121 11.37 11.34 -14.14
CA LEU A 121 12.17 10.25 -13.63
C LEU A 121 11.43 9.36 -12.63
N CYS A 122 10.24 9.73 -12.17
CA CYS A 122 9.41 8.88 -11.31
C CYS A 122 9.07 7.58 -12.03
N ARG A 123 9.59 6.46 -11.51
CA ARG A 123 9.44 5.13 -12.15
C ARG A 123 8.02 4.59 -12.06
N ASN A 124 7.28 4.96 -11.00
CA ASN A 124 5.95 4.47 -10.70
C ASN A 124 5.10 5.51 -9.95
N GLY A 125 3.82 5.18 -9.69
CA GLY A 125 2.88 6.06 -8.99
C GLY A 125 3.30 6.35 -7.55
N THR A 126 3.87 5.38 -6.85
CA THR A 126 4.32 5.52 -5.46
C THR A 126 5.45 6.54 -5.33
N GLU A 127 6.45 6.48 -6.21
CA GLU A 127 7.54 7.47 -6.25
C GLU A 127 7.03 8.87 -6.60
N ARG A 128 6.09 8.98 -7.53
CA ARG A 128 5.45 10.25 -7.89
C ARG A 128 4.66 10.83 -6.73
N CYS A 129 3.94 10.00 -5.97
CA CYS A 129 3.27 10.42 -4.75
C CYS A 129 4.25 10.95 -3.70
N ASN A 130 5.39 10.28 -3.52
CA ASN A 130 6.44 10.73 -2.60
C ASN A 130 7.03 12.08 -3.00
N GLU A 131 7.35 12.26 -4.28
CA GLU A 131 7.88 13.54 -4.78
C GLU A 131 6.83 14.65 -4.64
N ALA A 132 5.57 14.39 -4.99
CA ALA A 132 4.49 15.36 -4.84
C ALA A 132 4.30 15.76 -3.37
N LEU A 133 4.30 14.79 -2.45
CA LEU A 133 4.19 15.03 -1.01
C LEU A 133 5.29 15.98 -0.51
N SER A 134 6.54 15.81 -0.98
CA SER A 134 7.67 16.64 -0.57
C SER A 134 7.55 18.10 -1.03
N LYS A 135 6.72 18.38 -2.03
CA LYS A 135 6.47 19.72 -2.59
C LYS A 135 5.24 20.40 -2.02
N LEU A 136 4.47 19.72 -1.16
CA LEU A 136 3.32 20.32 -0.50
C LEU A 136 3.73 21.12 0.73
N ASP A 137 3.18 22.32 0.90
CA ASP A 137 3.45 23.20 2.04
C ASP A 137 2.91 22.64 3.36
N LYS A 138 1.83 21.88 3.31
CA LYS A 138 1.17 21.29 4.48
C LYS A 138 1.72 19.90 4.77
N ARG A 139 1.79 19.56 6.06
CA ARG A 139 2.14 18.20 6.50
C ARG A 139 0.90 17.32 6.53
N TYR A 140 1.04 16.10 6.03
CA TYR A 140 0.03 15.06 6.06
C TYR A 140 0.58 13.82 6.76
N ASP A 141 -0.31 13.01 7.34
CA ASP A 141 0.04 11.78 8.05
C ASP A 141 -0.18 10.56 7.15
N VAL A 142 -1.14 10.69 6.21
CA VAL A 142 -1.50 9.64 5.24
C VAL A 142 -1.52 10.22 3.83
N VAL A 143 -0.96 9.46 2.88
CA VAL A 143 -1.09 9.68 1.44
C VAL A 143 -1.94 8.57 0.85
N VAL A 144 -2.95 8.93 0.08
CA VAL A 144 -3.70 7.98 -0.75
C VAL A 144 -3.25 8.13 -2.20
N ASN A 145 -2.68 7.07 -2.77
CA ASN A 145 -2.36 6.96 -4.19
C ASN A 145 -3.62 6.52 -4.93
N ILE A 146 -4.28 7.46 -5.59
CA ILE A 146 -5.51 7.25 -6.35
C ILE A 146 -5.13 7.11 -7.82
N GLN A 147 -5.40 5.95 -8.40
CA GLN A 147 -5.04 5.68 -9.80
C GLN A 147 -5.80 6.63 -10.74
N GLY A 148 -5.07 7.42 -11.53
CA GLY A 148 -5.66 8.42 -12.43
C GLY A 148 -6.46 7.84 -13.60
N ASP A 149 -6.40 6.53 -13.78
CA ASP A 149 -7.10 5.77 -14.81
C ASP A 149 -8.33 4.99 -14.28
N GLU A 150 -8.76 5.28 -13.06
CA GLU A 150 -10.00 4.73 -12.47
C GLU A 150 -11.11 5.79 -12.41
N PRO A 151 -11.77 6.13 -13.53
CA PRO A 151 -12.78 7.20 -13.59
C PRO A 151 -14.05 6.91 -12.80
N LEU A 152 -14.24 5.67 -12.38
CA LEU A 152 -15.37 5.18 -11.60
C LEU A 152 -14.98 4.76 -10.18
N ILE A 153 -13.80 5.18 -9.69
CA ILE A 153 -13.38 4.85 -8.32
C ILE A 153 -14.47 5.20 -7.30
N GLU A 154 -14.76 4.29 -6.41
CA GLU A 154 -15.76 4.49 -5.38
C GLU A 154 -15.17 5.25 -4.18
N PRO A 155 -15.77 6.39 -3.76
CA PRO A 155 -15.29 7.18 -2.63
C PRO A 155 -15.18 6.37 -1.34
N GLU A 156 -16.08 5.41 -1.14
CA GLU A 156 -16.11 4.51 0.01
C GLU A 156 -14.87 3.62 0.08
N ILE A 157 -14.28 3.27 -1.05
CA ILE A 157 -13.02 2.51 -1.11
C ILE A 157 -11.88 3.38 -0.58
N ILE A 158 -11.83 4.64 -1.01
CA ILE A 158 -10.85 5.61 -0.50
C ILE A 158 -10.98 5.75 1.01
N ASP A 159 -12.21 6.01 1.49
CA ASP A 159 -12.49 6.13 2.93
C ASP A 159 -12.15 4.87 3.71
N GLY A 160 -12.43 3.70 3.13
CA GLY A 160 -12.17 2.40 3.74
C GLY A 160 -10.69 2.15 4.00
N ILE A 161 -9.83 2.36 2.99
CA ILE A 161 -8.39 2.14 3.15
C ILE A 161 -7.74 3.16 4.10
N VAL A 162 -8.20 4.41 4.10
CA VAL A 162 -7.73 5.42 5.06
C VAL A 162 -8.07 5.01 6.49
N LYS A 163 -9.35 4.68 6.76
CA LYS A 163 -9.79 4.23 8.08
C LYS A 163 -9.07 2.99 8.57
N ALA A 164 -8.78 2.04 7.66
CA ALA A 164 -8.05 0.82 8.00
C ALA A 164 -6.60 1.12 8.42
N LEU A 165 -5.92 2.03 7.71
CA LEU A 165 -4.57 2.44 8.07
C LEU A 165 -4.55 3.23 9.41
N GLN A 166 -5.55 4.08 9.63
CA GLN A 166 -5.72 4.81 10.89
C GLN A 166 -5.97 3.89 12.07
N ALA A 167 -6.71 2.79 11.87
CA ALA A 167 -7.03 1.81 12.90
C ALA A 167 -5.91 0.77 13.16
N ALA A 168 -4.89 0.70 12.30
CA ALA A 168 -3.79 -0.25 12.38
C ALA A 168 -2.45 0.47 12.57
N PRO A 169 -2.09 0.87 13.81
CA PRO A 169 -0.91 1.69 14.07
C PRO A 169 0.42 1.02 13.72
N ASP A 170 0.44 -0.31 13.62
CA ASP A 170 1.59 -1.13 13.23
C ASP A 170 1.67 -1.39 11.72
N ALA A 171 0.65 -1.00 10.95
CA ALA A 171 0.69 -1.02 9.50
C ALA A 171 1.27 0.29 8.95
N VAL A 172 2.03 0.18 7.87
CA VAL A 172 2.58 1.35 7.15
C VAL A 172 1.86 1.59 5.82
N PHE A 173 1.00 0.66 5.46
CA PHE A 173 0.33 0.60 4.17
C PHE A 173 -1.05 -0.04 4.33
N SER A 174 -2.04 0.42 3.57
CA SER A 174 -3.30 -0.30 3.40
C SER A 174 -3.76 -0.28 1.95
N THR A 175 -4.50 -1.29 1.58
CA THR A 175 -5.10 -1.42 0.25
C THR A 175 -6.42 -2.19 0.35
N ALA A 176 -7.15 -2.29 -0.75
CA ALA A 176 -8.43 -2.97 -0.80
C ALA A 176 -8.38 -4.24 -1.65
N VAL A 177 -9.25 -5.18 -1.33
CA VAL A 177 -9.49 -6.39 -2.10
C VAL A 177 -10.99 -6.60 -2.30
N THR A 178 -11.35 -7.24 -3.39
CA THR A 178 -12.72 -7.69 -3.66
C THR A 178 -12.74 -9.18 -3.99
N SER A 179 -13.93 -9.75 -4.20
CA SER A 179 -14.04 -11.16 -4.63
C SER A 179 -13.51 -11.33 -6.05
N LEU A 180 -12.63 -12.30 -6.23
CA LEU A 180 -12.18 -12.72 -7.55
C LEU A 180 -13.22 -13.69 -8.14
N LYS A 181 -13.62 -13.46 -9.38
CA LYS A 181 -14.49 -14.39 -10.10
C LYS A 181 -13.70 -15.65 -10.50
N PRO A 182 -14.31 -16.84 -10.41
CA PRO A 182 -13.61 -18.09 -10.76
C PRO A 182 -13.03 -18.13 -12.17
N GLU A 183 -13.69 -17.49 -13.15
CA GLU A 183 -13.23 -17.36 -14.54
C GLU A 183 -11.93 -16.55 -14.66
N ASP A 184 -11.72 -15.56 -13.78
CA ASP A 184 -10.56 -14.67 -13.77
C ASP A 184 -9.38 -15.25 -12.97
N ALA A 185 -9.54 -16.41 -12.34
CA ALA A 185 -8.58 -16.96 -11.40
C ALA A 185 -7.18 -17.16 -11.99
N ARG A 186 -7.09 -17.45 -13.28
CA ARG A 186 -5.82 -17.71 -14.00
C ARG A 186 -5.28 -16.51 -14.78
N ASP A 187 -6.02 -15.39 -14.82
CA ASP A 187 -5.55 -14.17 -15.47
C ASP A 187 -4.43 -13.54 -14.64
N PRO A 188 -3.20 -13.39 -15.18
CA PRO A 188 -2.08 -12.77 -14.46
C PRO A 188 -2.24 -11.26 -14.23
N ASN A 189 -3.14 -10.59 -14.96
CA ASN A 189 -3.44 -9.19 -14.74
C ASN A 189 -4.37 -8.97 -13.52
N ARG A 190 -5.03 -10.03 -13.09
CA ARG A 190 -5.87 -10.07 -11.89
C ARG A 190 -5.02 -10.50 -10.70
N VAL A 191 -4.40 -9.55 -10.00
CA VAL A 191 -3.51 -9.83 -8.86
C VAL A 191 -4.30 -10.38 -7.68
N LYS A 192 -3.90 -11.55 -7.18
CA LYS A 192 -4.53 -12.20 -6.04
C LYS A 192 -3.82 -11.79 -4.75
N CYS A 193 -4.57 -11.82 -3.66
CA CYS A 193 -4.04 -11.55 -2.33
C CYS A 193 -4.49 -12.64 -1.35
N VAL A 194 -3.62 -13.01 -0.43
CA VAL A 194 -3.97 -13.82 0.75
C VAL A 194 -3.70 -13.02 2.01
N VAL A 195 -4.59 -13.18 2.97
CA VAL A 195 -4.58 -12.40 4.22
C VAL A 195 -4.57 -13.33 5.43
N ASP A 196 -4.05 -12.84 6.55
CA ASP A 196 -4.14 -13.52 7.83
C ASP A 196 -5.51 -13.29 8.50
N ASN A 197 -5.74 -13.94 9.65
CA ASN A 197 -6.97 -13.81 10.42
C ASN A 197 -7.19 -12.41 11.03
N HIS A 198 -6.18 -11.55 10.99
CA HIS A 198 -6.24 -10.16 11.46
C HIS A 198 -6.43 -9.18 10.31
N GLY A 199 -6.51 -9.67 9.07
CA GLY A 199 -6.66 -8.87 7.85
C GLY A 199 -5.37 -8.18 7.42
N TYR A 200 -4.20 -8.75 7.71
CA TYR A 200 -2.94 -8.31 7.13
C TYR A 200 -2.57 -9.15 5.92
N ALA A 201 -1.96 -8.52 4.91
CA ALA A 201 -1.47 -9.24 3.75
C ALA A 201 -0.38 -10.23 4.13
N ILE A 202 -0.53 -11.46 3.65
CA ILE A 202 0.51 -12.50 3.71
C ILE A 202 1.32 -12.46 2.42
N TYR A 203 0.64 -12.39 1.26
CA TYR A 203 1.30 -12.39 -0.04
C TYR A 203 0.35 -11.90 -1.15
N PHE A 204 0.95 -11.37 -2.23
CA PHE A 204 0.28 -11.02 -3.49
C PHE A 204 0.92 -11.80 -4.62
N SER A 205 0.12 -12.24 -5.59
CA SER A 205 0.66 -12.96 -6.76
C SER A 205 -0.21 -12.77 -8.01
N ARG A 206 0.45 -12.77 -9.16
CA ARG A 206 -0.20 -12.92 -10.47
C ARG A 206 -0.71 -14.33 -10.67
N GLY A 207 -0.08 -15.32 -10.03
CA GLY A 207 -0.55 -16.70 -9.98
C GLY A 207 -1.81 -16.87 -9.11
N LEU A 208 -2.49 -18.00 -9.24
CA LEU A 208 -3.61 -18.32 -8.37
C LEU A 208 -3.12 -18.74 -6.98
N ILE A 209 -3.44 -17.93 -5.99
CA ILE A 209 -3.17 -18.20 -4.57
C ILE A 209 -4.46 -18.05 -3.73
N PRO A 210 -4.69 -18.97 -2.72
CA PRO A 210 -3.90 -20.18 -2.47
C PRO A 210 -4.13 -21.24 -3.54
N PHE A 211 -3.13 -22.11 -3.74
CA PHE A 211 -3.27 -23.24 -4.65
C PHE A 211 -4.15 -24.33 -4.02
N ASN A 212 -5.22 -24.73 -4.72
CA ASN A 212 -6.02 -25.86 -4.28
C ASN A 212 -5.30 -27.18 -4.60
N LYS A 213 -5.16 -28.05 -3.60
CA LYS A 213 -4.47 -29.35 -3.74
C LYS A 213 -5.01 -30.22 -4.86
N SER A 214 -6.30 -30.08 -5.22
CA SER A 214 -6.90 -30.83 -6.36
C SER A 214 -6.41 -30.36 -7.73
N GLY A 215 -5.70 -29.23 -7.82
CA GLY A 215 -5.29 -28.59 -9.08
C GLY A 215 -6.38 -27.76 -9.74
N ASN A 216 -7.61 -27.79 -9.21
CA ASN A 216 -8.74 -27.05 -9.76
C ASN A 216 -9.04 -25.79 -8.96
N VAL A 217 -9.64 -24.80 -9.61
CA VAL A 217 -10.20 -23.63 -8.93
C VAL A 217 -11.38 -24.09 -8.08
N ASN A 218 -11.37 -23.77 -6.79
CA ASN A 218 -12.49 -24.06 -5.90
C ASN A 218 -13.48 -22.88 -5.93
N PRO A 219 -14.66 -23.01 -6.56
CA PRO A 219 -15.61 -21.90 -6.68
C PRO A 219 -16.23 -21.47 -5.34
N GLN A 220 -16.08 -22.28 -4.29
CA GLN A 220 -16.57 -21.94 -2.95
C GLN A 220 -15.51 -21.27 -2.07
N PHE A 221 -14.25 -21.23 -2.51
CA PHE A 221 -13.20 -20.52 -1.77
C PHE A 221 -13.24 -19.04 -2.11
N PRO A 222 -13.20 -18.14 -1.11
CA PRO A 222 -13.27 -16.70 -1.34
C PRO A 222 -11.89 -16.16 -1.80
N TYR A 223 -11.52 -16.42 -3.05
CA TYR A 223 -10.33 -15.81 -3.63
C TYR A 223 -10.46 -14.29 -3.64
N LEU A 224 -9.39 -13.60 -3.31
CA LEU A 224 -9.35 -12.15 -3.21
C LEU A 224 -8.58 -11.53 -4.39
N LEU A 225 -9.23 -10.58 -5.06
CA LEU A 225 -8.65 -9.74 -6.10
C LEU A 225 -8.15 -8.45 -5.46
N HIS A 226 -6.89 -8.11 -5.65
CA HIS A 226 -6.30 -6.85 -5.22
C HIS A 226 -6.79 -5.69 -6.10
N LEU A 227 -7.20 -4.60 -5.46
CA LEU A 227 -7.53 -3.34 -6.12
C LEU A 227 -6.32 -2.41 -6.13
N GLY A 228 -6.13 -1.67 -7.23
CA GLY A 228 -4.94 -0.84 -7.46
C GLY A 228 -4.78 0.37 -6.53
N ILE A 229 -5.76 0.65 -5.68
CA ILE A 229 -5.73 1.79 -4.76
C ILE A 229 -4.94 1.49 -3.48
N GLN A 230 -4.18 2.48 -3.00
CA GLN A 230 -3.23 2.28 -1.90
C GLN A 230 -3.20 3.51 -0.99
N SER A 231 -3.08 3.31 0.32
CA SER A 231 -2.73 4.38 1.25
C SER A 231 -1.47 4.06 2.04
N TYR A 232 -0.70 5.09 2.33
CA TYR A 232 0.62 4.99 2.96
C TYR A 232 0.70 5.90 4.19
N ASP A 233 1.37 5.41 5.25
CA ASP A 233 1.94 6.29 6.26
C ASP A 233 3.02 7.16 5.61
N THR A 234 3.00 8.48 5.83
CA THR A 234 3.94 9.41 5.17
C THR A 234 5.39 9.18 5.59
N LYS A 235 5.63 8.75 6.84
CA LYS A 235 6.98 8.42 7.32
C LYS A 235 7.54 7.21 6.57
N PHE A 236 6.68 6.24 6.26
CA PHE A 236 7.05 5.09 5.44
C PHE A 236 7.25 5.48 3.97
N LEU A 237 6.32 6.27 3.41
CA LEU A 237 6.41 6.70 2.02
C LEU A 237 7.72 7.43 1.72
N ASN A 238 8.22 8.22 2.67
CA ASN A 238 9.50 8.94 2.54
C ASN A 238 10.72 8.01 2.45
N ILE A 239 10.67 6.83 3.08
CA ILE A 239 11.77 5.85 3.02
C ILE A 239 11.61 4.83 1.89
N TYR A 240 10.41 4.71 1.31
CA TYR A 240 10.12 3.72 0.28
C TYR A 240 11.06 3.77 -0.94
N PRO A 241 11.43 4.95 -1.48
CA PRO A 241 12.37 5.04 -2.60
C PRO A 241 13.78 4.52 -2.28
N GLU A 242 14.19 4.60 -1.00
CA GLU A 242 15.51 4.16 -0.53
C GLU A 242 15.60 2.64 -0.31
N LEU A 243 14.44 1.97 -0.19
CA LEU A 243 14.41 0.52 -0.06
C LEU A 243 14.92 -0.12 -1.36
N PRO A 244 15.84 -1.10 -1.27
CA PRO A 244 16.32 -1.80 -2.47
C PRO A 244 15.19 -2.62 -3.11
N PRO A 245 15.23 -2.85 -4.43
CA PRO A 245 14.37 -3.82 -5.08
C PRO A 245 14.54 -5.21 -4.45
N THR A 246 13.45 -5.96 -4.37
CA THR A 246 13.42 -7.27 -3.71
C THR A 246 13.11 -8.39 -4.72
N PRO A 247 13.55 -9.64 -4.47
CA PRO A 247 13.37 -10.73 -5.42
C PRO A 247 11.94 -10.99 -5.85
N LEU A 248 10.98 -11.02 -4.90
CA LEU A 248 9.57 -11.28 -5.21
C LEU A 248 8.92 -10.11 -5.95
N GLN A 249 9.29 -8.86 -5.56
CA GLN A 249 8.86 -7.67 -6.27
C GLN A 249 9.25 -7.72 -7.75
N LEU A 250 10.51 -8.10 -8.03
CA LEU A 250 11.02 -8.12 -9.40
C LEU A 250 10.42 -9.26 -10.22
N GLU A 251 10.22 -10.44 -9.62
CA GLU A 251 9.66 -11.60 -10.31
C GLU A 251 8.18 -11.41 -10.64
N GLU A 252 7.39 -10.93 -9.68
CA GLU A 252 5.94 -10.71 -9.85
C GLU A 252 5.61 -9.35 -10.49
N ASP A 253 6.59 -8.41 -10.58
CA ASP A 253 6.37 -7.02 -10.99
C ASP A 253 5.23 -6.36 -10.20
N LEU A 254 5.31 -6.46 -8.85
CA LEU A 254 4.33 -5.96 -7.90
C LEU A 254 5.00 -5.13 -6.79
N GLU A 255 4.76 -3.80 -6.80
CA GLU A 255 5.38 -2.85 -5.86
C GLU A 255 5.14 -3.17 -4.38
N GLN A 256 3.97 -3.69 -4.05
CA GLN A 256 3.58 -4.03 -2.68
C GLN A 256 4.41 -5.18 -2.10
N LEU A 257 5.01 -6.03 -2.91
CA LEU A 257 5.89 -7.09 -2.43
C LEU A 257 7.19 -6.53 -1.83
N LYS A 258 7.70 -5.40 -2.36
CA LYS A 258 8.82 -4.69 -1.75
C LYS A 258 8.55 -4.30 -0.29
N VAL A 259 7.30 -3.92 0.02
CA VAL A 259 6.89 -3.58 1.38
C VAL A 259 6.93 -4.81 2.29
N LEU A 260 6.32 -5.92 1.85
CA LEU A 260 6.25 -7.16 2.63
C LEU A 260 7.62 -7.81 2.83
N GLU A 261 8.46 -7.88 1.79
CA GLU A 261 9.80 -8.48 1.88
C GLU A 261 10.75 -7.70 2.79
N ASN A 262 10.54 -6.39 2.95
CA ASN A 262 11.27 -5.58 3.93
C ASN A 262 10.68 -5.65 5.35
N GLY A 263 9.73 -6.56 5.61
CA GLY A 263 9.18 -6.84 6.94
C GLY A 263 8.13 -5.83 7.42
N TYR A 264 7.63 -4.97 6.56
CA TYR A 264 6.57 -4.02 6.91
C TYR A 264 5.19 -4.67 6.80
N LYS A 265 4.25 -4.20 7.62
CA LYS A 265 2.88 -4.69 7.64
C LYS A 265 1.96 -3.87 6.76
N MET A 266 1.10 -4.57 6.04
CA MET A 266 0.08 -4.01 5.16
C MET A 266 -1.30 -4.45 5.59
N LYS A 267 -2.19 -3.49 5.88
CA LYS A 267 -3.58 -3.77 6.24
C LYS A 267 -4.45 -3.89 5.00
N ILE A 268 -5.22 -4.95 4.94
CA ILE A 268 -6.13 -5.22 3.82
C ILE A 268 -7.57 -4.95 4.25
N VAL A 269 -8.28 -4.24 3.39
CA VAL A 269 -9.71 -3.96 3.55
C VAL A 269 -10.49 -4.85 2.60
N PRO A 270 -11.25 -5.82 3.11
CA PRO A 270 -12.18 -6.57 2.27
C PRO A 270 -13.36 -5.69 1.91
N MET A 271 -13.50 -5.36 0.63
CA MET A 271 -14.57 -4.49 0.12
C MET A 271 -15.92 -5.22 -0.07
N GLN A 272 -16.01 -6.48 0.34
CA GLN A 272 -17.28 -7.25 0.29
C GLN A 272 -18.39 -6.67 1.19
N VAL A 273 -18.03 -5.83 2.15
CA VAL A 273 -19.00 -5.13 3.04
C VAL A 273 -19.56 -3.88 2.37
N ILE A 274 -18.81 -3.27 1.45
CA ILE A 274 -19.29 -2.23 0.56
C ILE A 274 -19.65 -2.96 -0.72
N LYS A 275 -20.93 -2.97 -1.11
CA LYS A 275 -21.36 -3.47 -2.41
C LYS A 275 -20.65 -2.65 -3.48
N VAL A 276 -19.42 -3.07 -3.82
CA VAL A 276 -18.78 -2.66 -5.06
C VAL A 276 -19.63 -3.31 -6.15
N GLU A 277 -20.63 -2.59 -6.61
CA GLU A 277 -21.52 -3.06 -7.68
C GLU A 277 -20.75 -3.28 -8.97
N HIS A 278 -19.52 -2.76 -9.03
CA HIS A 278 -18.66 -2.81 -10.20
C HIS A 278 -17.23 -3.08 -9.82
N GLU A 279 -16.61 -4.05 -10.47
CA GLU A 279 -15.19 -4.00 -10.67
C GLU A 279 -14.92 -2.69 -11.44
N ALA A 280 -14.37 -1.68 -10.76
CA ALA A 280 -13.84 -0.51 -11.42
C ALA A 280 -12.67 -0.99 -12.29
N HIS A 281 -12.96 -1.33 -13.55
CA HIS A 281 -11.90 -1.58 -14.51
C HIS A 281 -11.25 -0.23 -14.80
N GLY A 282 -9.97 -0.10 -14.46
CA GLY A 282 -9.18 1.02 -14.95
C GLY A 282 -9.16 1.01 -16.49
N VAL A 283 -9.05 2.16 -17.09
CA VAL A 283 -8.79 2.27 -18.55
C VAL A 283 -7.34 1.91 -18.80
N GLU A 284 -7.07 0.77 -19.40
CA GLU A 284 -5.70 0.37 -19.74
C GLU A 284 -5.36 0.56 -21.21
N VAL A 285 -6.35 0.35 -22.06
CA VAL A 285 -6.26 0.44 -23.52
C VAL A 285 -7.43 1.28 -24.07
N PRO A 286 -7.33 1.82 -25.30
CA PRO A 286 -8.40 2.64 -25.88
C PRO A 286 -9.79 2.00 -25.88
N GLU A 287 -9.86 0.67 -26.06
CA GLU A 287 -11.11 -0.09 -26.11
C GLU A 287 -11.86 -0.14 -24.76
N ASP A 288 -11.18 0.15 -23.68
CA ASP A 288 -11.82 0.22 -22.35
C ASP A 288 -12.67 1.48 -22.18
N VAL A 289 -12.39 2.54 -22.96
CA VAL A 289 -13.16 3.78 -22.94
C VAL A 289 -14.61 3.49 -23.31
N ASP A 290 -14.85 2.78 -24.42
CA ASP A 290 -16.20 2.44 -24.88
C ASP A 290 -16.95 1.60 -23.85
N LYS A 291 -16.26 0.66 -23.19
CA LYS A 291 -16.86 -0.18 -22.13
C LYS A 291 -17.32 0.68 -20.95
N ILE A 292 -16.48 1.62 -20.50
CA ILE A 292 -16.79 2.51 -19.39
C ILE A 292 -17.92 3.46 -19.78
N GLU A 293 -17.89 4.05 -20.97
CA GLU A 293 -18.96 4.92 -21.44
C GLU A 293 -20.31 4.20 -21.51
N ASN A 294 -20.34 2.99 -22.06
CA ASN A 294 -21.57 2.19 -22.13
C ASN A 294 -22.10 1.88 -20.73
N TYR A 295 -21.20 1.46 -19.84
CA TYR A 295 -21.52 1.23 -18.44
C TYR A 295 -22.12 2.46 -17.76
N MET A 296 -21.49 3.66 -17.96
CA MET A 296 -21.99 4.92 -17.40
C MET A 296 -23.35 5.31 -17.97
N ARG A 297 -23.58 5.11 -19.29
CA ARG A 297 -24.89 5.38 -19.92
C ARG A 297 -26.00 4.48 -19.36
N GLU A 298 -25.74 3.18 -19.21
CA GLU A 298 -26.71 2.22 -18.66
C GLU A 298 -27.16 2.57 -17.24
N ARG A 299 -26.31 3.26 -16.48
CA ARG A 299 -26.54 3.60 -15.07
C ARG A 299 -26.80 5.08 -14.81
N ASN A 300 -26.91 5.88 -15.86
CA ASN A 300 -27.10 7.33 -15.78
C ASN A 300 -26.03 8.02 -14.93
N LEU A 301 -24.77 7.57 -14.99
CA LEU A 301 -23.62 8.20 -14.36
C LEU A 301 -23.07 9.28 -15.31
N HIS A 302 -23.27 10.57 -14.96
CA HIS A 302 -22.88 11.70 -15.81
C HIS A 302 -21.67 12.46 -15.27
#